data_dd7178c51899e0da382b11736b664bc6
#
_entry.id   dd7178c51899e0da382b11736b664bc6
#
_cell.length_a   1.000
_cell.length_b   1.000
_cell.length_c   1.000
_cell.angle_alpha   90.00
_cell.angle_beta   90.00
_cell.angle_gamma   90.00
#
_symmetry.space_group_name_H-M   'P 1'
#
loop_
_entity.id
_entity.type
_entity.pdbx_description
1 polymer ?
#
loop_
_entity_poly.entity_id
_entity_poly.type
_entity_poly.pdbx_seq_one_letter_code
_entity_poly.pdbx_strand_id
1 'polypeptide(L)'
;MFFEDLEYKGKVIPQTILGYGPFMAELYYGHRSRLYLDDLYNNPQNIAEVIVESYNRGVGAINLVNDSNLLEAYDIAVSQGCEMKVIATIGKSDVDYLNPNYEVAKEVDWDEDIELFSSYDCPLMLVDEFITDGYDWGLTSRILNRINDAGSLSGLVTAFPSKTSDLLLDNLDMNLFDFYMIPYNSLSYMMDISAFNASQRQEFIDKIKKLDKKIIATRILAAGVLKPKEAFTFYKNVDFVDAVCMGVAKVEEAREDFELLKEY
;
A
#
# COMPACT_ATOMS: atom_id res chain seq x y z
N MET A 1 13.60 -12.44 1.93
CA MET A 1 12.74 -11.69 2.87
C MET A 1 11.42 -11.36 2.18
N PHE A 2 10.29 -11.43 2.88
CA PHE A 2 8.93 -11.09 2.39
C PHE A 2 8.37 -11.90 1.20
N PHE A 3 8.82 -13.12 0.95
CA PHE A 3 8.26 -14.01 -0.08
C PHE A 3 7.52 -15.22 0.50
N GLU A 4 7.21 -15.16 1.78
CA GLU A 4 6.35 -16.13 2.44
C GLU A 4 4.92 -15.58 2.56
N ASP A 5 3.97 -16.43 2.81
CA ASP A 5 2.60 -16.03 3.09
C ASP A 5 2.41 -15.83 4.59
N LEU A 6 1.70 -14.77 4.96
CA LEU A 6 1.26 -14.51 6.33
C LEU A 6 -0.14 -15.10 6.52
N GLU A 7 -0.24 -16.15 7.31
CA GLU A 7 -1.54 -16.66 7.76
C GLU A 7 -2.06 -15.82 8.92
N TYR A 8 -3.19 -15.17 8.74
CA TYR A 8 -3.78 -14.31 9.78
C TYR A 8 -5.31 -14.40 9.77
N LYS A 9 -5.89 -14.74 10.93
CA LYS A 9 -7.36 -14.91 11.12
C LYS A 9 -8.04 -15.75 10.01
N GLY A 10 -7.36 -16.80 9.55
CA GLY A 10 -7.88 -17.71 8.52
C GLY A 10 -7.80 -17.18 7.09
N LYS A 11 -7.14 -16.08 6.87
CA LYS A 11 -6.80 -15.52 5.56
C LYS A 11 -5.31 -15.65 5.29
N VAL A 12 -4.96 -15.75 4.01
CA VAL A 12 -3.57 -15.80 3.53
C VAL A 12 -3.25 -14.47 2.87
N ILE A 13 -2.28 -13.75 3.42
CA ILE A 13 -1.81 -12.44 2.94
C ILE A 13 -0.38 -12.60 2.44
N PRO A 14 -0.10 -12.47 1.14
CA PRO A 14 1.26 -12.47 0.62
C PRO A 14 2.07 -11.29 1.20
N GLN A 15 3.31 -11.55 1.60
CA GLN A 15 4.15 -10.53 2.22
C GLN A 15 4.75 -9.55 1.22
N THR A 16 4.84 -9.92 -0.07
CA THR A 16 5.24 -8.99 -1.13
C THR A 16 4.04 -8.60 -1.97
N ILE A 17 3.75 -7.30 -1.99
CA ILE A 17 2.61 -6.68 -2.65
C ILE A 17 3.12 -5.72 -3.72
N LEU A 18 2.64 -5.86 -4.95
CA LEU A 18 2.88 -4.90 -6.02
C LEU A 18 2.04 -3.65 -5.79
N GLY A 19 2.66 -2.49 -5.63
CA GLY A 19 1.98 -1.22 -5.37
C GLY A 19 1.52 -0.51 -6.65
N TYR A 20 0.32 0.03 -6.65
CA TYR A 20 -0.28 0.72 -7.80
C TYR A 20 0.32 2.10 -8.12
N GLY A 21 1.06 2.71 -7.20
CA GLY A 21 1.48 4.11 -7.32
C GLY A 21 2.07 4.53 -8.67
N PRO A 22 3.01 3.78 -9.29
CA PRO A 22 3.51 4.09 -10.63
C PRO A 22 2.43 4.01 -11.71
N PHE A 23 1.49 3.06 -11.60
CA PHE A 23 0.41 2.83 -12.55
C PHE A 23 -0.61 3.97 -12.57
N MET A 24 -0.82 4.60 -11.43
CA MET A 24 -1.67 5.78 -11.26
C MET A 24 -0.91 7.10 -11.47
N ALA A 25 0.37 7.04 -11.87
CA ALA A 25 1.22 8.22 -12.05
C ALA A 25 1.20 9.20 -10.86
N GLU A 26 1.17 8.66 -9.64
CA GLU A 26 1.02 9.44 -8.41
C GLU A 26 2.00 10.60 -8.32
N LEU A 27 1.52 11.79 -7.91
CA LEU A 27 2.28 13.04 -7.96
C LEU A 27 3.54 13.04 -7.07
N TYR A 28 3.58 12.20 -6.03
CA TYR A 28 4.76 12.09 -5.18
C TYR A 28 6.00 11.50 -5.86
N TYR A 29 5.87 10.93 -7.08
CA TYR A 29 7.03 10.56 -7.90
C TYR A 29 7.72 11.76 -8.56
N GLY A 30 7.19 12.98 -8.41
CA GLY A 30 7.76 14.20 -8.96
C GLY A 30 7.79 14.17 -10.50
N HIS A 31 8.93 14.47 -11.11
CA HIS A 31 9.05 14.49 -12.58
C HIS A 31 8.79 13.11 -13.25
N ARG A 32 8.92 12.00 -12.52
CA ARG A 32 8.62 10.67 -13.03
C ARG A 32 7.13 10.45 -13.24
N SER A 33 6.25 11.13 -12.48
CA SER A 33 4.80 11.01 -12.65
C SER A 33 4.38 11.29 -14.08
N ARG A 34 5.01 12.26 -14.75
CA ARG A 34 4.72 12.54 -16.15
C ARG A 34 5.11 11.40 -17.10
N LEU A 35 6.25 10.75 -16.84
CA LEU A 35 6.68 9.58 -17.62
C LEU A 35 5.73 8.42 -17.41
N TYR A 36 5.31 8.19 -16.16
CA TYR A 36 4.36 7.14 -15.81
C TYR A 36 2.96 7.40 -16.39
N LEU A 37 2.55 8.68 -16.50
CA LEU A 37 1.30 9.04 -17.16
C LEU A 37 1.32 8.64 -18.64
N ASP A 38 2.41 8.94 -19.34
CA ASP A 38 2.55 8.67 -20.77
C ASP A 38 2.75 7.15 -21.03
N ASP A 39 3.51 6.46 -20.18
CA ASP A 39 3.93 5.06 -20.41
C ASP A 39 2.94 4.04 -19.84
N LEU A 40 2.25 4.36 -18.74
CA LEU A 40 1.46 3.41 -17.94
C LEU A 40 -0.01 3.82 -17.79
N TYR A 41 -0.31 4.99 -17.23
CA TYR A 41 -1.65 5.35 -16.76
C TYR A 41 -2.77 5.12 -17.81
N ASN A 42 -2.55 5.52 -19.06
CA ASN A 42 -3.51 5.31 -20.14
C ASN A 42 -3.18 4.09 -21.03
N ASN A 43 -2.39 3.15 -20.49
CA ASN A 43 -1.94 2.00 -21.27
C ASN A 43 -2.05 0.70 -20.43
N PRO A 44 -3.27 0.15 -20.26
CA PRO A 44 -3.50 -1.05 -19.47
C PRO A 44 -2.62 -2.23 -19.88
N GLN A 45 -2.29 -2.36 -21.17
CA GLN A 45 -1.42 -3.43 -21.65
C GLN A 45 0.01 -3.34 -21.06
N ASN A 46 0.60 -2.15 -21.01
CA ASN A 46 1.92 -1.96 -20.41
C ASN A 46 1.91 -2.23 -18.90
N ILE A 47 0.83 -1.83 -18.21
CA ILE A 47 0.65 -2.15 -16.78
C ILE A 47 0.55 -3.67 -16.62
N ALA A 48 -0.25 -4.36 -17.44
CA ALA A 48 -0.41 -5.82 -17.38
C ALA A 48 0.92 -6.57 -17.54
N GLU A 49 1.80 -6.11 -18.44
CA GLU A 49 3.14 -6.70 -18.62
C GLU A 49 3.98 -6.61 -17.34
N VAL A 50 3.92 -5.48 -16.64
CA VAL A 50 4.60 -5.30 -15.34
C VAL A 50 3.99 -6.20 -14.27
N ILE A 51 2.66 -6.33 -14.22
CA ILE A 51 1.96 -7.21 -13.28
C ILE A 51 2.38 -8.67 -13.51
N VAL A 52 2.34 -9.14 -14.76
CA VAL A 52 2.71 -10.52 -15.13
C VAL A 52 4.17 -10.82 -14.80
N GLU A 53 5.09 -9.90 -15.11
CA GLU A 53 6.51 -10.11 -14.75
C GLU A 53 6.70 -10.14 -13.23
N SER A 54 6.02 -9.27 -12.48
CA SER A 54 6.06 -9.27 -11.02
C SER A 54 5.55 -10.61 -10.45
N TYR A 55 4.45 -11.12 -10.97
CA TYR A 55 3.92 -12.44 -10.63
C TYR A 55 4.93 -13.55 -10.91
N ASN A 56 5.56 -13.54 -12.10
CA ASN A 56 6.59 -14.50 -12.48
C ASN A 56 7.83 -14.43 -11.56
N ARG A 57 8.04 -13.32 -10.88
CA ARG A 57 9.08 -13.16 -9.84
C ARG A 57 8.59 -13.53 -8.44
N GLY A 58 7.40 -14.10 -8.30
CA GLY A 58 6.87 -14.62 -7.04
C GLY A 58 6.17 -13.58 -6.17
N VAL A 59 5.81 -12.42 -6.72
CA VAL A 59 4.95 -11.46 -6.03
C VAL A 59 3.55 -12.04 -5.93
N GLY A 60 3.05 -12.18 -4.70
CA GLY A 60 1.81 -12.91 -4.44
C GLY A 60 0.55 -12.05 -4.41
N ALA A 61 0.68 -10.72 -4.32
CA ALA A 61 -0.45 -9.81 -4.27
C ALA A 61 -0.20 -8.51 -5.03
N ILE A 62 -1.29 -7.85 -5.41
CA ILE A 62 -1.30 -6.50 -5.98
C ILE A 62 -2.20 -5.60 -5.17
N ASN A 63 -1.76 -4.37 -4.89
CA ASN A 63 -2.61 -3.33 -4.32
C ASN A 63 -3.39 -2.66 -5.46
N LEU A 64 -4.72 -2.68 -5.38
CA LEU A 64 -5.62 -2.09 -6.37
C LEU A 64 -6.47 -0.98 -5.76
N VAL A 65 -6.88 -0.04 -6.60
CA VAL A 65 -7.91 0.97 -6.37
C VAL A 65 -8.98 0.84 -7.44
N ASN A 66 -10.16 1.39 -7.23
CA ASN A 66 -11.24 1.44 -8.22
C ASN A 66 -10.90 2.47 -9.31
N ASP A 67 -10.07 2.04 -10.26
CA ASP A 67 -9.70 2.79 -11.46
C ASP A 67 -9.82 1.87 -12.67
N SER A 68 -10.54 2.33 -13.70
CA SER A 68 -10.89 1.50 -14.85
C SER A 68 -9.68 0.96 -15.62
N ASN A 69 -8.61 1.77 -15.77
CA ASN A 69 -7.41 1.36 -16.50
C ASN A 69 -6.61 0.33 -15.71
N LEU A 70 -6.53 0.52 -14.38
CA LEU A 70 -5.82 -0.41 -13.50
C LEU A 70 -6.56 -1.75 -13.38
N LEU A 71 -7.88 -1.73 -13.30
CA LEU A 71 -8.71 -2.94 -13.28
C LEU A 71 -8.62 -3.69 -14.61
N GLU A 72 -8.71 -2.97 -15.75
CA GLU A 72 -8.49 -3.57 -17.07
C GLU A 72 -7.12 -4.23 -17.19
N ALA A 73 -6.07 -3.57 -16.69
CA ALA A 73 -4.71 -4.12 -16.71
C ALA A 73 -4.60 -5.40 -15.87
N TYR A 74 -5.24 -5.43 -14.70
CA TYR A 74 -5.29 -6.62 -13.87
C TYR A 74 -6.05 -7.77 -14.55
N ASP A 75 -7.19 -7.49 -15.18
CA ASP A 75 -7.96 -8.49 -15.93
C ASP A 75 -7.16 -9.07 -17.11
N ILE A 76 -6.41 -8.22 -17.83
CA ILE A 76 -5.47 -8.66 -18.87
C ILE A 76 -4.42 -9.61 -18.26
N ALA A 77 -3.82 -9.25 -17.13
CA ALA A 77 -2.81 -10.09 -16.47
C ALA A 77 -3.41 -11.43 -16.01
N VAL A 78 -4.61 -11.44 -15.44
CA VAL A 78 -5.34 -12.66 -15.06
C VAL A 78 -5.59 -13.54 -16.28
N SER A 79 -5.97 -12.97 -17.42
CA SER A 79 -6.15 -13.73 -18.67
C SER A 79 -4.86 -14.41 -19.17
N GLN A 80 -3.70 -13.91 -18.72
CA GLN A 80 -2.36 -14.47 -19.00
C GLN A 80 -1.88 -15.43 -17.90
N GLY A 81 -2.74 -15.77 -16.92
CA GLY A 81 -2.42 -16.73 -15.87
C GLY A 81 -1.85 -16.12 -14.58
N CYS A 82 -1.97 -14.82 -14.38
CA CYS A 82 -1.65 -14.18 -13.11
C CYS A 82 -2.69 -14.54 -12.05
N GLU A 83 -2.25 -15.05 -10.90
CA GLU A 83 -3.09 -15.47 -9.77
C GLU A 83 -2.78 -14.65 -8.50
N MET A 84 -2.32 -13.40 -8.65
CA MET A 84 -2.10 -12.51 -7.52
C MET A 84 -3.41 -12.26 -6.76
N LYS A 85 -3.32 -12.29 -5.42
CA LYS A 85 -4.42 -11.81 -4.57
C LYS A 85 -4.54 -10.29 -4.66
N VAL A 86 -5.75 -9.80 -4.47
CA VAL A 86 -6.00 -8.36 -4.42
C VAL A 86 -5.92 -7.86 -2.98
N ILE A 87 -5.13 -6.82 -2.74
CA ILE A 87 -5.19 -6.00 -1.55
C ILE A 87 -5.81 -4.67 -1.99
N ALA A 88 -7.07 -4.43 -1.65
CA ALA A 88 -7.76 -3.24 -2.15
C ALA A 88 -7.51 -2.00 -1.27
N THR A 89 -7.35 -0.83 -1.87
CA THR A 89 -7.44 0.46 -1.17
C THR A 89 -8.81 1.07 -1.46
N ILE A 90 -9.58 1.31 -0.40
CA ILE A 90 -10.99 1.73 -0.42
C ILE A 90 -11.10 3.23 -0.20
N GLY A 91 -11.88 3.90 -1.02
CA GLY A 91 -12.13 5.33 -0.91
C GLY A 91 -11.01 6.20 -1.48
N LYS A 92 -10.29 5.71 -2.47
CA LYS A 92 -9.27 6.49 -3.20
C LYS A 92 -9.94 7.71 -3.83
N SER A 93 -9.35 8.88 -3.61
CA SER A 93 -9.86 10.16 -4.10
C SER A 93 -8.79 10.94 -4.86
N ASP A 94 -9.24 11.88 -5.71
CA ASP A 94 -8.37 12.79 -6.49
C ASP A 94 -7.88 13.98 -5.63
N VAL A 95 -7.43 13.70 -4.43
CA VAL A 95 -6.88 14.74 -3.54
C VAL A 95 -5.46 15.09 -3.96
N ASP A 96 -5.20 16.40 -4.13
CA ASP A 96 -3.87 16.90 -4.43
C ASP A 96 -2.94 16.77 -3.21
N TYR A 97 -1.87 16.01 -3.32
CA TYR A 97 -0.85 15.84 -2.28
C TYR A 97 -0.18 17.15 -1.84
N LEU A 98 -0.10 18.14 -2.72
CA LEU A 98 0.54 19.43 -2.42
C LEU A 98 -0.38 20.39 -1.67
N ASN A 99 -1.70 20.19 -1.83
CA ASN A 99 -2.72 21.00 -1.16
C ASN A 99 -3.93 20.12 -0.79
N PRO A 100 -3.78 19.21 0.16
CA PRO A 100 -4.79 18.21 0.46
C PRO A 100 -6.07 18.83 1.02
N ASN A 101 -7.18 18.59 0.33
CA ASN A 101 -8.52 18.88 0.82
C ASN A 101 -9.19 17.58 1.27
N TYR A 102 -9.08 17.25 2.54
CA TYR A 102 -9.61 16.02 3.11
C TYR A 102 -11.15 15.91 3.05
N GLU A 103 -11.87 17.02 2.85
CA GLU A 103 -13.33 16.98 2.69
C GLU A 103 -13.73 16.26 1.38
N VAL A 104 -12.94 16.38 0.32
CA VAL A 104 -13.17 15.66 -0.94
C VAL A 104 -13.13 14.15 -0.73
N ALA A 105 -12.20 13.66 0.10
CA ALA A 105 -12.09 12.23 0.40
C ALA A 105 -13.30 11.66 1.16
N LYS A 106 -14.08 12.51 1.84
CA LYS A 106 -15.29 12.07 2.56
C LYS A 106 -16.50 11.83 1.64
N GLU A 107 -16.45 12.38 0.42
CA GLU A 107 -17.56 12.32 -0.56
C GLU A 107 -17.43 11.13 -1.53
N VAL A 108 -16.33 10.37 -1.44
CA VAL A 108 -16.11 9.20 -2.31
C VAL A 108 -17.08 8.07 -1.96
N ASP A 109 -17.58 7.38 -2.97
CA ASP A 109 -18.43 6.19 -2.78
C ASP A 109 -17.58 4.97 -2.43
N TRP A 110 -17.13 4.94 -1.18
CA TRP A 110 -16.31 3.86 -0.63
C TRP A 110 -17.08 2.53 -0.50
N ASP A 111 -18.43 2.55 -0.47
CA ASP A 111 -19.23 1.33 -0.39
C ASP A 111 -19.27 0.60 -1.74
N GLU A 112 -19.31 1.35 -2.86
CA GLU A 112 -19.13 0.81 -4.20
C GLU A 112 -17.78 0.10 -4.34
N ASP A 113 -16.70 0.67 -3.80
CA ASP A 113 -15.39 0.03 -3.81
C ASP A 113 -15.41 -1.31 -3.06
N ILE A 114 -16.03 -1.36 -1.88
CA ILE A 114 -16.14 -2.60 -1.09
C ILE A 114 -16.94 -3.65 -1.84
N GLU A 115 -18.06 -3.27 -2.46
CA GLU A 115 -18.86 -4.19 -3.28
C GLU A 115 -18.06 -4.73 -4.47
N LEU A 116 -17.37 -3.86 -5.19
CA LEU A 116 -16.52 -4.23 -6.31
C LEU A 116 -15.46 -5.26 -5.88
N PHE A 117 -14.65 -4.92 -4.88
CA PHE A 117 -13.53 -5.78 -4.47
C PHE A 117 -13.96 -7.04 -3.71
N SER A 118 -15.20 -7.12 -3.24
CA SER A 118 -15.78 -8.36 -2.70
C SER A 118 -15.97 -9.43 -3.77
N SER A 119 -15.94 -9.08 -5.05
CA SER A 119 -15.99 -10.03 -6.17
C SER A 119 -14.63 -10.63 -6.55
N TYR A 120 -13.53 -10.10 -6.01
CA TYR A 120 -12.15 -10.55 -6.24
C TYR A 120 -11.67 -11.48 -5.11
N ASP A 121 -10.56 -12.21 -5.33
CA ASP A 121 -9.82 -12.84 -4.21
C ASP A 121 -9.09 -11.73 -3.42
N CYS A 122 -9.87 -11.02 -2.59
CA CYS A 122 -9.45 -9.86 -1.83
C CYS A 122 -9.52 -10.13 -0.32
N PRO A 123 -8.47 -10.74 0.27
CA PRO A 123 -8.46 -11.07 1.69
C PRO A 123 -8.32 -9.86 2.60
N LEU A 124 -7.88 -8.70 2.09
CA LEU A 124 -7.60 -7.49 2.86
C LEU A 124 -8.03 -6.24 2.08
N MET A 125 -8.78 -5.38 2.74
CA MET A 125 -9.15 -4.05 2.26
C MET A 125 -8.61 -2.97 3.22
N LEU A 126 -8.00 -1.93 2.66
CA LEU A 126 -7.34 -0.85 3.38
C LEU A 126 -8.07 0.47 3.12
N VAL A 127 -8.42 1.21 4.16
CA VAL A 127 -8.99 2.55 4.01
C VAL A 127 -7.90 3.51 3.51
N ASP A 128 -8.24 4.29 2.48
CA ASP A 128 -7.31 5.23 1.84
C ASP A 128 -6.70 6.26 2.81
N GLU A 129 -5.47 6.69 2.51
CA GLU A 129 -4.72 7.61 3.37
C GLU A 129 -5.40 8.98 3.54
N PHE A 130 -6.12 9.50 2.54
CA PHE A 130 -6.81 10.78 2.68
C PHE A 130 -8.06 10.70 3.55
N ILE A 131 -8.73 9.54 3.63
CA ILE A 131 -9.80 9.30 4.60
C ILE A 131 -9.20 9.17 6.00
N THR A 132 -8.16 8.34 6.15
CA THR A 132 -7.49 8.08 7.43
C THR A 132 -6.91 9.35 8.03
N ASP A 133 -6.16 10.11 7.22
CA ASP A 133 -5.47 11.35 7.65
C ASP A 133 -6.40 12.58 7.64
N GLY A 134 -7.65 12.41 7.24
CA GLY A 134 -8.73 13.38 7.45
C GLY A 134 -9.28 13.35 8.88
N TYR A 135 -8.94 12.32 9.66
CA TYR A 135 -9.26 12.14 11.08
C TYR A 135 -10.77 12.19 11.41
N ASP A 136 -11.63 11.88 10.43
CA ASP A 136 -13.05 11.61 10.69
C ASP A 136 -13.22 10.15 11.16
N TRP A 137 -13.03 9.95 12.46
CA TRP A 137 -13.06 8.60 13.05
C TRP A 137 -14.44 7.95 12.96
N GLY A 138 -15.51 8.74 12.86
CA GLY A 138 -16.86 8.25 12.62
C GLY A 138 -17.00 7.64 11.23
N LEU A 139 -16.48 8.31 10.20
CA LEU A 139 -16.42 7.78 8.84
C LEU A 139 -15.51 6.55 8.77
N THR A 140 -14.30 6.66 9.28
CA THR A 140 -13.33 5.55 9.31
C THR A 140 -13.91 4.30 9.96
N SER A 141 -14.57 4.44 11.11
CA SER A 141 -15.23 3.31 11.80
C SER A 141 -16.33 2.67 10.96
N ARG A 142 -17.14 3.45 10.25
CA ARG A 142 -18.19 2.91 9.36
C ARG A 142 -17.61 2.09 8.23
N ILE A 143 -16.55 2.59 7.58
CA ILE A 143 -15.88 1.88 6.48
C ILE A 143 -15.25 0.57 6.99
N LEU A 144 -14.53 0.60 8.11
CA LEU A 144 -13.91 -0.60 8.69
C LEU A 144 -14.95 -1.66 9.07
N ASN A 145 -16.06 -1.27 9.68
CA ASN A 145 -17.16 -2.19 9.98
C ASN A 145 -17.72 -2.82 8.69
N ARG A 146 -17.95 -2.02 7.67
CA ARG A 146 -18.50 -2.52 6.40
C ARG A 146 -17.54 -3.49 5.68
N ILE A 147 -16.22 -3.24 5.74
CA ILE A 147 -15.19 -4.18 5.25
C ILE A 147 -15.27 -5.50 6.02
N ASN A 148 -15.34 -5.44 7.35
CA ASN A 148 -15.44 -6.62 8.21
C ASN A 148 -16.73 -7.40 7.94
N ASP A 149 -17.86 -6.72 7.72
CA ASP A 149 -19.15 -7.33 7.36
C ASP A 149 -19.10 -8.00 5.98
N ALA A 150 -18.27 -7.50 5.07
CA ALA A 150 -18.02 -8.13 3.77
C ALA A 150 -17.12 -9.39 3.87
N GLY A 151 -16.53 -9.66 5.05
CA GLY A 151 -15.72 -10.85 5.32
C GLY A 151 -14.25 -10.74 4.91
N SER A 152 -13.76 -9.55 4.56
CA SER A 152 -12.34 -9.26 4.37
C SER A 152 -11.70 -8.77 5.68
N LEU A 153 -10.39 -8.95 5.83
CA LEU A 153 -9.64 -8.24 6.87
C LEU A 153 -9.62 -6.75 6.53
N SER A 154 -9.57 -5.92 7.55
CA SER A 154 -9.55 -4.48 7.37
C SER A 154 -8.24 -3.85 7.84
N GLY A 155 -7.89 -2.72 7.25
CA GLY A 155 -6.71 -1.95 7.63
C GLY A 155 -6.83 -0.49 7.26
N LEU A 156 -5.78 0.26 7.60
CA LEU A 156 -5.67 1.69 7.35
C LEU A 156 -4.38 1.97 6.58
N VAL A 157 -4.44 2.95 5.68
CA VAL A 157 -3.25 3.57 5.06
C VAL A 157 -3.08 4.95 5.63
N THR A 158 -1.85 5.40 5.87
CA THR A 158 -1.55 6.78 6.28
C THR A 158 -0.28 7.31 5.63
N ALA A 159 -0.22 8.60 5.37
CA ALA A 159 1.01 9.32 5.01
C ALA A 159 1.71 9.92 6.25
N PHE A 160 1.01 10.01 7.40
CA PHE A 160 1.53 10.62 8.63
C PHE A 160 1.60 9.59 9.78
N PRO A 161 2.45 8.54 9.65
CA PRO A 161 2.41 7.39 10.55
C PRO A 161 2.67 7.75 12.02
N SER A 162 3.45 8.78 12.33
CA SER A 162 3.71 9.17 13.72
C SER A 162 2.50 9.85 14.34
N LYS A 163 1.94 10.87 13.69
CA LYS A 163 0.79 11.63 14.16
C LYS A 163 -0.47 10.76 14.20
N THR A 164 -0.73 10.05 13.12
CA THR A 164 -1.93 9.20 13.00
C THR A 164 -1.93 8.11 14.05
N SER A 165 -0.77 7.50 14.35
CA SER A 165 -0.67 6.47 15.40
C SER A 165 -1.01 7.00 16.79
N ASP A 166 -0.61 8.24 17.13
CA ASP A 166 -1.00 8.85 18.41
C ASP A 166 -2.52 9.05 18.48
N LEU A 167 -3.12 9.54 17.39
CA LEU A 167 -4.55 9.81 17.33
C LEU A 167 -5.41 8.55 17.32
N LEU A 168 -4.96 7.47 16.69
CA LEU A 168 -5.68 6.19 16.64
C LEU A 168 -5.96 5.64 18.03
N LEU A 169 -4.96 5.65 18.91
CA LEU A 169 -5.08 5.10 20.27
C LEU A 169 -6.16 5.79 21.12
N ASP A 170 -6.38 7.08 20.88
CA ASP A 170 -7.30 7.89 21.67
C ASP A 170 -8.71 7.97 21.05
N ASN A 171 -8.87 7.67 19.75
CA ASN A 171 -10.08 8.03 19.02
C ASN A 171 -10.76 6.88 18.25
N LEU A 172 -10.06 5.75 18.03
CA LEU A 172 -10.62 4.62 17.28
C LEU A 172 -10.61 3.35 18.15
N ASP A 173 -11.65 2.53 18.02
CA ASP A 173 -11.61 1.18 18.56
C ASP A 173 -10.57 0.35 17.79
N MET A 174 -9.47 0.03 18.46
CA MET A 174 -8.36 -0.68 17.87
C MET A 174 -8.71 -2.11 17.41
N ASN A 175 -9.85 -2.66 17.82
CA ASN A 175 -10.31 -3.97 17.35
C ASN A 175 -10.96 -3.93 15.96
N LEU A 176 -11.24 -2.75 15.43
CA LEU A 176 -11.91 -2.58 14.14
C LEU A 176 -11.01 -2.91 12.94
N PHE A 177 -9.68 -2.89 13.11
CA PHE A 177 -8.76 -3.15 12.01
C PHE A 177 -7.57 -3.99 12.46
N ASP A 178 -6.93 -4.66 11.52
CA ASP A 178 -5.84 -5.61 11.74
C ASP A 178 -4.51 -5.17 11.10
N PHE A 179 -4.58 -4.44 9.99
CA PHE A 179 -3.41 -4.06 9.19
C PHE A 179 -3.22 -2.54 9.16
N TYR A 180 -1.96 -2.11 9.17
CA TYR A 180 -1.61 -0.72 9.08
C TYR A 180 -0.51 -0.53 8.03
N MET A 181 -0.85 0.12 6.91
CA MET A 181 0.09 0.41 5.83
C MET A 181 0.67 1.80 6.03
N ILE A 182 1.99 1.85 6.19
CA ILE A 182 2.73 3.08 6.51
C ILE A 182 3.92 3.28 5.59
N PRO A 183 4.30 4.52 5.24
CA PRO A 183 5.59 4.78 4.63
C PRO A 183 6.70 4.47 5.64
N TYR A 184 7.68 3.67 5.23
CA TYR A 184 8.87 3.42 6.03
C TYR A 184 10.10 3.25 5.13
N ASN A 185 11.08 4.14 5.24
CA ASN A 185 12.31 4.09 4.45
C ASN A 185 13.47 4.80 5.17
N SER A 186 14.69 4.56 4.73
CA SER A 186 15.89 5.08 5.38
C SER A 186 16.05 6.60 5.30
N LEU A 187 15.33 7.25 4.37
CA LEU A 187 15.39 8.71 4.16
C LEU A 187 14.26 9.46 4.87
N SER A 188 13.31 8.78 5.50
CA SER A 188 12.04 9.38 5.97
C SER A 188 11.26 10.11 4.86
N TYR A 189 11.42 9.66 3.63
CA TYR A 189 10.71 10.25 2.50
C TYR A 189 9.20 10.06 2.67
N MET A 190 8.47 11.17 2.62
CA MET A 190 7.02 11.21 2.84
C MET A 190 6.60 10.54 4.17
N MET A 191 7.35 10.81 5.21
CA MET A 191 7.03 10.44 6.60
C MET A 191 7.02 11.71 7.44
N ASP A 192 6.24 11.72 8.49
CA ASP A 192 6.14 12.82 9.46
C ASP A 192 7.15 12.70 10.63
N ILE A 193 8.26 12.00 10.38
CA ILE A 193 9.36 11.83 11.34
C ILE A 193 10.70 12.24 10.72
N SER A 194 11.61 12.71 11.55
CA SER A 194 13.00 12.96 11.17
C SER A 194 13.83 11.69 11.40
N ALA A 195 14.02 10.87 10.37
CA ALA A 195 14.66 9.57 10.49
C ALA A 195 16.19 9.57 10.53
N PHE A 196 16.83 10.75 10.42
CA PHE A 196 18.28 10.83 10.50
C PHE A 196 18.82 10.63 11.92
N ASN A 197 17.96 10.76 12.93
CA ASN A 197 18.32 10.54 14.33
C ASN A 197 17.88 9.13 14.77
N ALA A 198 18.84 8.31 15.20
CA ALA A 198 18.58 6.94 15.62
C ALA A 198 17.61 6.83 16.81
N SER A 199 17.63 7.81 17.74
CA SER A 199 16.69 7.80 18.89
C SER A 199 15.26 8.09 18.45
N GLN A 200 15.05 9.03 17.52
CA GLN A 200 13.71 9.33 16.99
C GLN A 200 13.16 8.15 16.18
N ARG A 201 14.02 7.45 15.45
CA ARG A 201 13.61 6.22 14.75
C ARG A 201 13.17 5.14 15.73
N GLN A 202 13.90 4.94 16.83
CA GLN A 202 13.53 3.97 17.85
C GLN A 202 12.22 4.33 18.54
N GLU A 203 12.03 5.62 18.90
CA GLU A 203 10.76 6.12 19.46
C GLU A 203 9.58 5.88 18.51
N PHE A 204 9.79 6.08 17.21
CA PHE A 204 8.78 5.78 16.19
C PHE A 204 8.47 4.28 16.14
N ILE A 205 9.47 3.41 16.09
CA ILE A 205 9.29 1.95 16.08
C ILE A 205 8.52 1.50 17.33
N ASP A 206 8.89 2.00 18.49
CA ASP A 206 8.22 1.66 19.76
C ASP A 206 6.75 2.11 19.76
N LYS A 207 6.45 3.27 19.13
CA LYS A 207 5.10 3.76 18.93
C LYS A 207 4.28 2.84 18.02
N ILE A 208 4.83 2.46 16.85
CA ILE A 208 4.16 1.55 15.92
C ILE A 208 3.89 0.18 16.57
N LYS A 209 4.88 -0.38 17.28
CA LYS A 209 4.72 -1.67 17.98
C LYS A 209 3.61 -1.63 19.05
N LYS A 210 3.34 -0.48 19.67
CA LYS A 210 2.24 -0.35 20.66
C LYS A 210 0.85 -0.49 20.04
N LEU A 211 0.69 -0.26 18.76
CA LEU A 211 -0.61 -0.42 18.08
C LEU A 211 -1.05 -1.88 18.02
N ASP A 212 -0.11 -2.83 18.12
CA ASP A 212 -0.33 -4.28 18.01
C ASP A 212 -1.07 -4.65 16.71
N LYS A 213 -0.59 -4.09 15.58
CA LYS A 213 -1.12 -4.32 14.23
C LYS A 213 -0.10 -4.97 13.33
N LYS A 214 -0.57 -5.64 12.28
CA LYS A 214 0.26 -6.12 11.19
C LYS A 214 0.68 -4.94 10.32
N ILE A 215 1.98 -4.77 10.13
CA ILE A 215 2.54 -3.60 9.45
C ILE A 215 2.90 -3.94 8.01
N ILE A 216 2.32 -3.18 7.08
CA ILE A 216 2.71 -3.18 5.67
C ILE A 216 3.55 -1.92 5.42
N ALA A 217 4.81 -2.09 5.06
CA ALA A 217 5.64 -0.94 4.71
C ALA A 217 5.46 -0.57 3.24
N THR A 218 5.14 0.69 2.98
CA THR A 218 5.07 1.27 1.63
C THR A 218 6.15 2.33 1.43
N ARG A 219 6.31 2.83 0.19
CA ARG A 219 7.31 3.84 -0.19
C ARG A 219 8.74 3.43 0.17
N ILE A 220 9.03 2.12 0.17
CA ILE A 220 10.30 1.55 0.62
C ILE A 220 11.50 2.01 -0.23
N LEU A 221 11.27 2.36 -1.51
CA LEU A 221 12.26 2.92 -2.43
C LEU A 221 12.28 4.46 -2.41
N ALA A 222 11.55 5.11 -1.49
CA ALA A 222 11.46 6.58 -1.40
C ALA A 222 11.15 7.23 -2.76
N ALA A 223 10.10 6.75 -3.46
CA ALA A 223 9.74 7.15 -4.83
C ALA A 223 10.90 7.02 -5.84
N GLY A 224 11.77 6.03 -5.66
CA GLY A 224 12.92 5.76 -6.51
C GLY A 224 14.13 6.67 -6.28
N VAL A 225 14.16 7.39 -5.15
CA VAL A 225 15.37 8.11 -4.68
C VAL A 225 16.39 7.12 -4.14
N LEU A 226 15.95 6.10 -3.40
CA LEU A 226 16.78 5.00 -2.95
C LEU A 226 16.95 3.97 -4.07
N LYS A 227 18.16 3.47 -4.23
CA LYS A 227 18.40 2.28 -5.06
C LYS A 227 17.86 1.05 -4.32
N PRO A 228 17.33 0.04 -5.04
CA PRO A 228 16.80 -1.18 -4.42
C PRO A 228 17.74 -1.83 -3.40
N LYS A 229 19.03 -1.98 -3.75
CA LYS A 229 20.04 -2.54 -2.86
C LYS A 229 20.19 -1.78 -1.53
N GLU A 230 20.12 -0.45 -1.57
CA GLU A 230 20.23 0.39 -0.37
C GLU A 230 18.98 0.24 0.50
N ALA A 231 17.80 0.26 -0.12
CA ALA A 231 16.53 0.07 0.56
C ALA A 231 16.46 -1.32 1.23
N PHE A 232 16.77 -2.38 0.51
CA PHE A 232 16.68 -3.75 1.02
C PHE A 232 17.73 -4.03 2.11
N THR A 233 18.93 -3.44 2.00
CA THR A 233 19.93 -3.51 3.07
C THR A 233 19.40 -2.88 4.37
N PHE A 234 18.66 -1.77 4.28
CA PHE A 234 18.00 -1.16 5.42
C PHE A 234 17.00 -2.11 6.08
N TYR A 235 16.20 -2.82 5.29
CA TYR A 235 15.18 -3.74 5.79
C TYR A 235 15.71 -5.00 6.46
N LYS A 236 16.97 -5.39 6.28
CA LYS A 236 17.58 -6.52 7.01
C LYS A 236 17.52 -6.41 8.54
N ASN A 237 17.44 -5.19 9.03
CA ASN A 237 17.43 -4.92 10.48
C ASN A 237 16.06 -4.40 10.96
N VAL A 238 15.02 -4.55 10.15
CA VAL A 238 13.65 -4.13 10.47
C VAL A 238 12.87 -5.37 10.92
N ASP A 239 12.42 -5.37 12.17
CA ASP A 239 11.78 -6.53 12.82
C ASP A 239 10.27 -6.35 13.09
N PHE A 240 9.70 -5.20 12.72
CA PHE A 240 8.30 -4.87 13.00
C PHE A 240 7.42 -4.79 11.75
N VAL A 241 8.00 -5.01 10.58
CA VAL A 241 7.27 -4.99 9.29
C VAL A 241 6.94 -6.42 8.90
N ASP A 242 5.66 -6.70 8.68
CA ASP A 242 5.13 -8.00 8.30
C ASP A 242 5.08 -8.21 6.79
N ALA A 243 4.86 -7.14 6.01
CA ALA A 243 4.78 -7.18 4.55
C ALA A 243 5.29 -5.87 3.93
N VAL A 244 5.61 -5.91 2.64
CA VAL A 244 6.05 -4.74 1.87
C VAL A 244 5.16 -4.52 0.66
N CYS A 245 4.80 -3.26 0.39
CA CYS A 245 4.11 -2.82 -0.82
C CYS A 245 5.08 -1.97 -1.64
N MET A 246 5.53 -2.51 -2.77
CA MET A 246 6.55 -1.89 -3.61
C MET A 246 6.02 -1.65 -5.02
N GLY A 247 6.05 -0.39 -5.48
CA GLY A 247 5.74 -0.01 -6.86
C GLY A 247 6.96 -0.11 -7.75
N VAL A 248 6.78 -0.71 -8.93
CA VAL A 248 7.73 -0.73 -10.04
C VAL A 248 7.02 -0.27 -11.30
N ALA A 249 7.75 0.38 -12.22
CA ALA A 249 7.14 1.02 -13.40
C ALA A 249 7.48 0.30 -14.71
N LYS A 250 8.39 -0.67 -14.69
CA LYS A 250 8.89 -1.35 -15.90
C LYS A 250 9.06 -2.83 -15.65
N VAL A 251 8.96 -3.60 -16.72
CA VAL A 251 9.22 -5.06 -16.71
C VAL A 251 10.63 -5.37 -16.21
N GLU A 252 11.63 -4.58 -16.61
CA GLU A 252 13.01 -4.74 -16.17
C GLU A 252 13.17 -4.46 -14.67
N GLU A 253 12.52 -3.40 -14.16
CA GLU A 253 12.50 -3.09 -12.72
C GLU A 253 11.83 -4.23 -11.94
N ALA A 254 10.69 -4.75 -12.42
CA ALA A 254 10.01 -5.88 -11.79
C ALA A 254 10.94 -7.10 -11.70
N ARG A 255 11.66 -7.40 -12.78
CA ARG A 255 12.59 -8.52 -12.84
C ARG A 255 13.77 -8.36 -11.89
N GLU A 256 14.42 -7.21 -11.93
CA GLU A 256 15.65 -6.97 -11.19
C GLU A 256 15.37 -6.76 -9.70
N ASP A 257 14.38 -5.95 -9.37
CA ASP A 257 14.13 -5.54 -7.98
C ASP A 257 13.49 -6.66 -7.15
N PHE A 258 12.55 -7.43 -7.71
CA PHE A 258 11.96 -8.54 -6.97
C PHE A 258 12.92 -9.73 -6.83
N GLU A 259 13.78 -10.02 -7.84
CA GLU A 259 14.83 -11.02 -7.66
C GLU A 259 15.84 -10.58 -6.60
N LEU A 260 16.25 -9.31 -6.62
CA LEU A 260 17.14 -8.77 -5.61
C LEU A 260 16.50 -8.84 -4.20
N LEU A 261 15.21 -8.54 -4.05
CA LEU A 261 14.51 -8.60 -2.76
C LEU A 261 14.53 -10.02 -2.15
N LYS A 262 14.52 -11.07 -2.97
CA LYS A 262 14.64 -12.48 -2.51
C LYS A 262 15.98 -12.77 -1.84
N GLU A 263 17.05 -12.10 -2.27
CA GLU A 263 18.39 -12.31 -1.73
C GLU A 263 18.56 -11.77 -0.30
N TYR A 264 17.64 -10.92 0.15
CA TYR A 264 17.65 -10.27 1.45
C TYR A 264 16.73 -10.95 2.43
#